data_69bbcd5137f5fd9ba7e9ba4d63c88c4b
#
_entry.id   69bbcd5137f5fd9ba7e9ba4d63c88c4b
#
_cell.length_a   1.000
_cell.length_b   1.000
_cell.length_c   1.000
_cell.angle_alpha   90.00
_cell.angle_beta   90.00
_cell.angle_gamma   90.00
#
_symmetry.space_group_name_H-M   'P 1'
#
loop_
_entity.id
_entity.type
_entity.pdbx_description
1 polymer ?
#
loop_
_entity_poly.entity_id
_entity_poly.type
_entity_poly.pdbx_seq_one_letter_code
_entity_poly.pdbx_strand_id
1 'polypeptide(L)'
;MTHLLLAIIYISFISLGLPDSLLGSAWPILHEDLQVPVSYAGILSMIISAGTIVSSLFSSRLIWHFGTGKITAVSVAMTALALLGFSMSPSFALLCLWAIPYGLGAGSVDAALNNFVALYFSSRHMSWLHCMWGVGASLGPFIMGQALAGGFGWTGGYRFISLIQAVLTAVLLLSLPVWKYRPGAFSERRKEMEAKSPSQDTRAEASLSQGAGAEASLPQDTGTHSSGSQSSQSQGGGVPLSFSQVFSLPKVKTAVACFFCYCALEQTAGLWAGTYLTLTRGVSPETAASWASLFYIGITAGRGASGFLTMALSDRQMIRLGQAVIACGILALLLPLGPTAAMLGLVLIGLGCAPIYPCIIHSTPVLVGAWASQAVIGLEMACAYVGTCLMPPFFGWLAEHLFSTGLFPYYLALFLLLMLLCSEHLWREKAGKQR
;
A
#
# COMPACT_ATOMS: atom_id res chain seq x y z
N MET A 1 0.55 22.93 18.69
CA MET A 1 -0.05 22.76 17.36
C MET A 1 0.49 21.56 16.60
N THR A 2 1.81 21.35 16.53
CA THR A 2 2.43 20.19 15.83
C THR A 2 1.92 18.84 16.33
N HIS A 3 1.84 18.62 17.66
CA HIS A 3 1.34 17.36 18.23
C HIS A 3 -0.15 17.13 17.92
N LEU A 4 -0.96 18.18 17.92
CA LEU A 4 -2.37 18.08 17.55
C LEU A 4 -2.53 17.68 16.08
N LEU A 5 -1.78 18.30 15.18
CA LEU A 5 -1.79 17.97 13.75
C LEU A 5 -1.34 16.51 13.53
N LEU A 6 -0.29 16.06 14.22
CA LEU A 6 0.21 14.70 14.13
C LEU A 6 -0.83 13.69 14.63
N ALA A 7 -1.52 14.00 15.74
CA ALA A 7 -2.61 13.16 16.25
C ALA A 7 -3.77 13.05 15.24
N ILE A 8 -4.16 14.15 14.60
CA ILE A 8 -5.18 14.17 13.55
C ILE A 8 -4.75 13.29 12.36
N ILE A 9 -3.49 13.40 11.93
CA ILE A 9 -2.93 12.58 10.85
C ILE A 9 -2.98 11.09 11.22
N TYR A 10 -2.59 10.72 12.42
CA TYR A 10 -2.61 9.32 12.89
C TYR A 10 -4.03 8.76 12.97
N ILE A 11 -4.98 9.54 13.51
CA ILE A 11 -6.40 9.14 13.56
C ILE A 11 -6.95 8.98 12.14
N SER A 12 -6.55 9.85 11.20
CA SER A 12 -6.94 9.72 9.80
C SER A 12 -6.41 8.45 9.14
N PHE A 13 -5.22 7.96 9.54
CA PHE A 13 -4.69 6.70 9.05
C PHE A 13 -5.35 5.47 9.69
N ILE A 14 -5.73 5.54 10.97
CA ILE A 14 -6.61 4.53 11.58
C ILE A 14 -7.92 4.43 10.79
N SER A 15 -8.51 5.57 10.48
CA SER A 15 -9.71 5.69 9.69
C SER A 15 -9.58 5.14 8.27
N LEU A 16 -8.42 5.30 7.63
CA LEU A 16 -8.13 4.70 6.33
C LEU A 16 -8.11 3.18 6.40
N GLY A 17 -7.49 2.61 7.43
CA GLY A 17 -7.41 1.15 7.61
C GLY A 17 -8.75 0.49 7.95
N LEU A 18 -9.65 1.20 8.68
CA LEU A 18 -10.93 0.64 9.12
C LEU A 18 -11.76 0.00 7.99
N PRO A 19 -11.99 0.65 6.85
CA PRO A 19 -12.80 0.07 5.78
C PRO A 19 -12.04 -0.90 4.87
N ASP A 20 -10.70 -0.84 4.80
CA ASP A 20 -9.90 -1.65 3.88
C ASP A 20 -10.07 -3.16 4.06
N SER A 21 -10.37 -3.59 5.27
CA SER A 21 -10.52 -4.99 5.67
C SER A 21 -11.98 -5.46 5.83
N LEU A 22 -12.96 -4.55 5.64
CA LEU A 22 -14.38 -4.86 5.86
C LEU A 22 -14.94 -5.83 4.83
N LEU A 23 -14.59 -5.66 3.57
CA LEU A 23 -15.15 -6.47 2.48
C LEU A 23 -14.90 -7.97 2.74
N GLY A 24 -13.67 -8.35 3.06
CA GLY A 24 -13.32 -9.75 3.32
C GLY A 24 -14.01 -10.34 4.54
N SER A 25 -14.26 -9.54 5.57
CA SER A 25 -14.94 -9.99 6.79
C SER A 25 -16.47 -10.05 6.67
N ALA A 26 -17.07 -9.18 5.86
CA ALA A 26 -18.50 -9.18 5.60
C ALA A 26 -18.92 -10.22 4.56
N TRP A 27 -18.02 -10.58 3.63
CA TRP A 27 -18.33 -11.31 2.42
C TRP A 27 -19.03 -12.67 2.62
N PRO A 28 -18.67 -13.48 3.64
CA PRO A 28 -19.34 -14.78 3.86
C PRO A 28 -20.85 -14.70 4.00
N ILE A 29 -21.38 -13.61 4.56
CA ILE A 29 -22.83 -13.39 4.69
C ILE A 29 -23.36 -12.53 3.55
N LEU A 30 -22.61 -11.50 3.14
CA LEU A 30 -23.03 -10.54 2.14
C LEU A 30 -23.35 -11.20 0.79
N HIS A 31 -22.52 -12.16 0.34
CA HIS A 31 -22.74 -12.83 -0.94
C HIS A 31 -24.01 -13.72 -0.91
N GLU A 32 -24.31 -14.34 0.24
CA GLU A 32 -25.53 -15.13 0.42
C GLU A 32 -26.78 -14.26 0.43
N ASP A 33 -26.75 -13.14 1.17
CA ASP A 33 -27.87 -12.19 1.26
C ASP A 33 -28.20 -11.58 -0.10
N LEU A 34 -27.20 -11.29 -0.92
CA LEU A 34 -27.37 -10.74 -2.27
C LEU A 34 -27.53 -11.80 -3.36
N GLN A 35 -27.48 -13.08 -3.02
CA GLN A 35 -27.59 -14.22 -3.94
C GLN A 35 -26.61 -14.12 -5.12
N VAL A 36 -25.34 -13.76 -4.82
CA VAL A 36 -24.28 -13.63 -5.81
C VAL A 36 -23.17 -14.66 -5.58
N PRO A 37 -22.44 -15.03 -6.65
CA PRO A 37 -21.30 -15.93 -6.54
C PRO A 37 -20.23 -15.43 -5.55
N VAL A 38 -19.55 -16.35 -4.87
CA VAL A 38 -18.47 -16.04 -3.92
C VAL A 38 -17.34 -15.23 -4.60
N SER A 39 -17.06 -15.47 -5.88
CA SER A 39 -16.02 -14.78 -6.66
C SER A 39 -16.25 -13.26 -6.81
N TYR A 40 -17.49 -12.79 -6.63
CA TYR A 40 -17.84 -11.37 -6.82
C TYR A 40 -17.18 -10.43 -5.80
N ALA A 41 -16.66 -10.94 -4.66
CA ALA A 41 -15.77 -10.17 -3.78
C ALA A 41 -14.57 -9.58 -4.54
N GLY A 42 -14.03 -10.38 -5.46
CA GLY A 42 -12.92 -9.95 -6.30
C GLY A 42 -13.27 -8.77 -7.21
N ILE A 43 -14.48 -8.74 -7.77
CA ILE A 43 -14.95 -7.63 -8.62
C ILE A 43 -15.01 -6.33 -7.82
N LEU A 44 -15.59 -6.35 -6.61
CA LEU A 44 -15.63 -5.18 -5.73
C LEU A 44 -14.23 -4.72 -5.34
N SER A 45 -13.37 -5.65 -4.93
CA SER A 45 -11.97 -5.36 -4.60
C SER A 45 -11.21 -4.74 -5.77
N MET A 46 -11.44 -5.22 -7.00
CA MET A 46 -10.82 -4.67 -8.20
C MET A 46 -11.30 -3.25 -8.50
N ILE A 47 -12.61 -2.96 -8.36
CA ILE A 47 -13.16 -1.61 -8.56
C ILE A 47 -12.57 -0.63 -7.54
N ILE A 48 -12.50 -1.03 -6.26
CA ILE A 48 -11.92 -0.22 -5.19
C ILE A 48 -10.45 0.04 -5.49
N SER A 49 -9.67 -0.99 -5.78
CA SER A 49 -8.22 -0.86 -6.08
C SER A 49 -7.95 -0.01 -7.31
N ALA A 50 -8.74 -0.16 -8.37
CA ALA A 50 -8.63 0.69 -9.56
C ALA A 50 -8.92 2.16 -9.25
N GLY A 51 -9.96 2.44 -8.45
CA GLY A 51 -10.27 3.78 -7.96
C GLY A 51 -9.13 4.37 -7.13
N THR A 52 -8.53 3.57 -6.24
CA THR A 52 -7.37 3.96 -5.42
C THR A 52 -6.16 4.34 -6.29
N ILE A 53 -5.84 3.53 -7.30
CA ILE A 53 -4.74 3.81 -8.23
C ILE A 53 -4.99 5.13 -8.98
N VAL A 54 -6.15 5.28 -9.58
CA VAL A 54 -6.53 6.49 -10.33
C VAL A 54 -6.44 7.72 -9.44
N SER A 55 -7.01 7.67 -8.25
CA SER A 55 -7.02 8.78 -7.30
C SER A 55 -5.62 9.17 -6.84
N SER A 56 -4.76 8.19 -6.56
CA SER A 56 -3.37 8.43 -6.16
C SER A 56 -2.56 9.12 -7.26
N LEU A 57 -2.78 8.79 -8.53
CA LEU A 57 -2.12 9.42 -9.68
C LEU A 57 -2.48 10.92 -9.81
N PHE A 58 -3.72 11.28 -9.50
CA PHE A 58 -4.19 12.67 -9.58
C PHE A 58 -3.97 13.45 -8.27
N SER A 59 -3.63 12.78 -7.18
CA SER A 59 -3.53 13.37 -5.83
C SER A 59 -2.59 14.57 -5.77
N SER A 60 -1.43 14.52 -6.43
CA SER A 60 -0.43 15.60 -6.44
C SER A 60 -1.03 16.91 -6.98
N ARG A 61 -1.78 16.85 -8.08
CA ARG A 61 -2.44 18.01 -8.69
C ARG A 61 -3.53 18.58 -7.77
N LEU A 62 -4.33 17.70 -7.17
CA LEU A 62 -5.39 18.05 -6.24
C LEU A 62 -4.82 18.70 -4.97
N ILE A 63 -3.75 18.14 -4.40
CA ILE A 63 -3.07 18.69 -3.22
C ILE A 63 -2.48 20.07 -3.50
N TRP A 64 -1.91 20.26 -4.68
CA TRP A 64 -1.35 21.55 -5.08
C TRP A 64 -2.42 22.65 -5.13
N HIS A 65 -3.63 22.35 -5.65
CA HIS A 65 -4.72 23.36 -5.77
C HIS A 65 -5.48 23.56 -4.46
N PHE A 66 -5.80 22.50 -3.73
CA PHE A 66 -6.74 22.57 -2.60
C PHE A 66 -6.04 22.45 -1.24
N GLY A 67 -4.80 21.94 -1.20
CA GLY A 67 -4.05 21.67 0.01
C GLY A 67 -4.42 20.33 0.67
N THR A 68 -3.46 19.76 1.43
CA THR A 68 -3.57 18.42 2.02
C THR A 68 -4.80 18.28 2.92
N GLY A 69 -5.05 19.24 3.82
CA GLY A 69 -6.16 19.14 4.79
C GLY A 69 -7.55 19.06 4.14
N LYS A 70 -7.81 19.85 3.09
CA LYS A 70 -9.09 19.80 2.37
C LYS A 70 -9.26 18.49 1.61
N ILE A 71 -8.20 18.03 0.92
CA ILE A 71 -8.24 16.76 0.20
C ILE A 71 -8.50 15.61 1.17
N THR A 72 -7.80 15.57 2.30
CA THR A 72 -8.04 14.56 3.35
C THR A 72 -9.49 14.57 3.83
N ALA A 73 -10.05 15.75 4.14
CA ALA A 73 -11.43 15.86 4.62
C ALA A 73 -12.46 15.40 3.58
N VAL A 74 -12.30 15.84 2.31
CA VAL A 74 -13.20 15.41 1.21
C VAL A 74 -13.09 13.93 0.95
N SER A 75 -11.88 13.36 0.95
CA SER A 75 -11.64 11.94 0.73
C SER A 75 -12.26 11.07 1.83
N VAL A 76 -12.11 11.45 3.11
CA VAL A 76 -12.75 10.75 4.22
C VAL A 76 -14.28 10.88 4.16
N ALA A 77 -14.80 12.05 3.74
CA ALA A 77 -16.24 12.21 3.50
C ALA A 77 -16.76 11.29 2.39
N MET A 78 -16.00 11.13 1.29
CA MET A 78 -16.34 10.23 0.20
C MET A 78 -16.37 8.78 0.67
N THR A 79 -15.39 8.34 1.45
CA THR A 79 -15.39 6.98 2.02
C THR A 79 -16.53 6.78 3.00
N ALA A 80 -16.82 7.74 3.86
CA ALA A 80 -17.98 7.69 4.77
C ALA A 80 -19.30 7.51 4.01
N LEU A 81 -19.51 8.32 2.97
CA LEU A 81 -20.71 8.26 2.14
C LEU A 81 -20.80 6.93 1.37
N ALA A 82 -19.70 6.45 0.84
CA ALA A 82 -19.63 5.16 0.14
C ALA A 82 -19.97 3.99 1.06
N LEU A 83 -19.45 3.97 2.29
CA LEU A 83 -19.77 2.94 3.27
C LEU A 83 -21.24 2.99 3.72
N LEU A 84 -21.80 4.19 3.85
CA LEU A 84 -23.24 4.34 4.07
C LEU A 84 -24.03 3.77 2.90
N GLY A 85 -23.59 4.08 1.66
CA GLY A 85 -24.17 3.52 0.44
C GLY A 85 -24.10 2.00 0.41
N PHE A 86 -22.97 1.39 0.81
CA PHE A 86 -22.85 -0.06 0.95
C PHE A 86 -23.90 -0.61 1.91
N SER A 87 -24.08 0.02 3.08
CA SER A 87 -25.05 -0.42 4.10
C SER A 87 -26.51 -0.37 3.64
N MET A 88 -26.80 0.41 2.61
CA MET A 88 -28.16 0.62 2.07
C MET A 88 -28.37 -0.07 0.72
N SER A 89 -27.39 -0.81 0.22
CA SER A 89 -27.43 -1.41 -1.12
C SER A 89 -28.21 -2.73 -1.12
N PRO A 90 -29.36 -2.80 -1.81
CA PRO A 90 -30.15 -4.02 -1.95
C PRO A 90 -29.66 -4.93 -3.08
N SER A 91 -28.63 -4.54 -3.84
CA SER A 91 -28.12 -5.29 -4.98
C SER A 91 -26.61 -5.13 -5.15
N PHE A 92 -25.98 -6.14 -5.77
CA PHE A 92 -24.56 -6.13 -6.07
C PHE A 92 -24.15 -4.98 -7.00
N ALA A 93 -24.98 -4.65 -7.99
CA ALA A 93 -24.70 -3.54 -8.90
C ALA A 93 -24.58 -2.20 -8.17
N LEU A 94 -25.39 -1.99 -7.13
CA LEU A 94 -25.32 -0.77 -6.31
C LEU A 94 -24.07 -0.76 -5.42
N LEU A 95 -23.61 -1.92 -4.93
CA LEU A 95 -22.32 -2.02 -4.25
C LEU A 95 -21.16 -1.65 -5.19
N CYS A 96 -21.19 -2.13 -6.45
CA CYS A 96 -20.19 -1.75 -7.45
C CYS A 96 -20.18 -0.23 -7.70
N LEU A 97 -21.34 0.40 -7.74
CA LEU A 97 -21.44 1.86 -7.90
C LEU A 97 -20.80 2.60 -6.73
N TRP A 98 -21.07 2.18 -5.49
CA TRP A 98 -20.49 2.78 -4.30
C TRP A 98 -19.01 2.44 -4.09
N ALA A 99 -18.52 1.34 -4.68
CA ALA A 99 -17.09 0.98 -4.67
C ALA A 99 -16.22 2.02 -5.38
N ILE A 100 -16.77 2.75 -6.37
CA ILE A 100 -16.04 3.80 -7.11
C ILE A 100 -15.67 4.97 -6.21
N PRO A 101 -16.61 5.70 -5.57
CA PRO A 101 -16.25 6.79 -4.66
C PRO A 101 -15.46 6.30 -3.44
N TYR A 102 -15.65 5.05 -3.00
CA TYR A 102 -14.83 4.48 -1.96
C TYR A 102 -13.36 4.40 -2.36
N GLY A 103 -13.02 3.79 -3.49
CA GLY A 103 -11.64 3.68 -3.98
C GLY A 103 -11.01 5.05 -4.25
N LEU A 104 -11.75 5.97 -4.88
CA LEU A 104 -11.26 7.33 -5.14
C LEU A 104 -10.93 8.08 -3.84
N GLY A 105 -11.76 7.95 -2.81
CA GLY A 105 -11.50 8.54 -1.50
C GLY A 105 -10.28 7.94 -0.82
N ALA A 106 -10.17 6.60 -0.77
CA ALA A 106 -9.07 5.90 -0.11
C ALA A 106 -7.70 6.30 -0.68
N GLY A 107 -7.55 6.29 -2.02
CA GLY A 107 -6.26 6.60 -2.65
C GLY A 107 -5.82 8.06 -2.48
N SER A 108 -6.74 9.01 -2.49
CA SER A 108 -6.40 10.42 -2.30
C SER A 108 -5.94 10.72 -0.88
N VAL A 109 -6.56 10.13 0.14
CA VAL A 109 -6.17 10.33 1.54
C VAL A 109 -4.81 9.71 1.83
N ASP A 110 -4.58 8.51 1.34
CA ASP A 110 -3.31 7.82 1.50
C ASP A 110 -2.15 8.62 0.91
N ALA A 111 -2.25 9.01 -0.36
CA ALA A 111 -1.23 9.80 -1.02
C ALA A 111 -1.02 11.18 -0.37
N ALA A 112 -2.08 11.85 0.07
CA ALA A 112 -2.00 13.18 0.67
C ALA A 112 -1.27 13.16 2.02
N LEU A 113 -1.58 12.21 2.89
CA LEU A 113 -1.00 12.13 4.22
C LEU A 113 0.43 11.59 4.20
N ASN A 114 0.71 10.58 3.37
CA ASN A 114 2.08 10.10 3.16
C ASN A 114 3.00 11.21 2.67
N ASN A 115 2.57 11.98 1.66
CA ASN A 115 3.35 13.11 1.16
C ASN A 115 3.56 14.18 2.23
N PHE A 116 2.52 14.51 2.99
CA PHE A 116 2.61 15.51 4.06
C PHE A 116 3.59 15.09 5.16
N VAL A 117 3.51 13.84 5.62
CA VAL A 117 4.42 13.31 6.65
C VAL A 117 5.86 13.23 6.12
N ALA A 118 6.06 12.82 4.87
CA ALA A 118 7.38 12.78 4.25
C ALA A 118 8.04 14.17 4.17
N LEU A 119 7.26 15.23 3.91
CA LEU A 119 7.76 16.59 3.78
C LEU A 119 8.04 17.28 5.13
N TYR A 120 7.20 17.04 6.14
CA TYR A 120 7.21 17.86 7.36
C TYR A 120 7.64 17.11 8.63
N PHE A 121 7.73 15.77 8.59
CA PHE A 121 8.05 14.94 9.74
C PHE A 121 9.22 13.98 9.47
N SER A 122 9.76 13.37 10.52
CA SER A 122 10.84 12.39 10.40
C SER A 122 10.33 11.02 9.93
N SER A 123 11.23 10.17 9.44
CA SER A 123 10.94 8.78 9.04
C SER A 123 10.31 7.93 10.15
N ARG A 124 10.57 8.24 11.43
CA ARG A 124 9.89 7.61 12.58
C ARG A 124 8.39 7.82 12.53
N HIS A 125 7.94 9.05 12.23
CA HIS A 125 6.49 9.33 12.12
C HIS A 125 5.85 8.65 10.92
N MET A 126 6.59 8.43 9.85
CA MET A 126 6.12 7.62 8.70
C MET A 126 5.88 6.17 9.12
N SER A 127 6.79 5.56 9.87
CA SER A 127 6.60 4.20 10.39
C SER A 127 5.39 4.10 11.33
N TRP A 128 5.22 5.06 12.23
CA TRP A 128 4.04 5.13 13.10
C TRP A 128 2.74 5.34 12.34
N LEU A 129 2.76 6.11 11.25
CA LEU A 129 1.62 6.31 10.37
C LEU A 129 1.09 4.97 9.82
N HIS A 130 1.98 4.14 9.28
CA HIS A 130 1.60 2.82 8.78
C HIS A 130 1.20 1.81 9.88
N CYS A 131 1.73 1.96 11.11
CA CYS A 131 1.22 1.22 12.26
C CYS A 131 -0.23 1.61 12.57
N MET A 132 -0.57 2.90 12.50
CA MET A 132 -1.95 3.37 12.74
C MET A 132 -2.93 2.83 11.68
N TRP A 133 -2.51 2.74 10.41
CA TRP A 133 -3.30 2.03 9.39
C TRP A 133 -3.59 0.59 9.82
N GLY A 134 -2.59 -0.14 10.27
CA GLY A 134 -2.74 -1.53 10.73
C GLY A 134 -3.69 -1.67 11.93
N VAL A 135 -3.68 -0.70 12.85
CA VAL A 135 -4.68 -0.64 13.94
C VAL A 135 -6.09 -0.51 13.37
N GLY A 136 -6.30 0.39 12.41
CA GLY A 136 -7.59 0.53 11.72
C GLY A 136 -8.03 -0.75 11.01
N ALA A 137 -7.11 -1.34 10.22
CA ALA A 137 -7.37 -2.58 9.49
C ALA A 137 -7.68 -3.77 10.41
N SER A 138 -7.18 -3.76 11.65
CA SER A 138 -7.52 -4.76 12.66
C SER A 138 -8.89 -4.51 13.28
N LEU A 139 -9.23 -3.25 13.54
CA LEU A 139 -10.51 -2.88 14.17
C LEU A 139 -11.70 -3.08 13.23
N GLY A 140 -11.54 -2.89 11.92
CA GLY A 140 -12.61 -3.05 10.94
C GLY A 140 -13.33 -4.40 11.02
N PRO A 141 -12.63 -5.53 10.80
CA PRO A 141 -13.20 -6.88 10.89
C PRO A 141 -13.73 -7.22 12.28
N PHE A 142 -13.08 -6.71 13.33
CA PHE A 142 -13.58 -6.91 14.71
C PHE A 142 -14.95 -6.23 14.90
N ILE A 143 -15.11 -4.97 14.46
CA ILE A 143 -16.39 -4.26 14.50
C ILE A 143 -17.44 -4.99 13.66
N MET A 144 -17.06 -5.49 12.48
CA MET A 144 -17.97 -6.28 11.64
C MET A 144 -18.41 -7.55 12.35
N GLY A 145 -17.49 -8.31 12.96
CA GLY A 145 -17.81 -9.51 13.71
C GLY A 145 -18.76 -9.24 14.88
N GLN A 146 -18.59 -8.12 15.61
CA GLN A 146 -19.50 -7.71 16.68
C GLN A 146 -20.88 -7.29 16.14
N ALA A 147 -20.93 -6.62 14.98
CA ALA A 147 -22.18 -6.26 14.33
C ALA A 147 -22.97 -7.51 13.90
N LEU A 148 -22.29 -8.52 13.36
CA LEU A 148 -22.89 -9.80 12.98
C LEU A 148 -23.41 -10.55 14.22
N ALA A 149 -22.60 -10.69 15.26
CA ALA A 149 -22.96 -11.35 16.51
C ALA A 149 -24.12 -10.66 17.24
N GLY A 150 -24.20 -9.32 17.15
CA GLY A 150 -25.26 -8.51 17.73
C GLY A 150 -26.56 -8.48 16.91
N GLY A 151 -26.63 -9.20 15.79
CA GLY A 151 -27.84 -9.25 14.95
C GLY A 151 -28.07 -8.01 14.08
N PHE A 152 -27.09 -7.08 14.00
CA PHE A 152 -27.18 -5.90 13.14
C PHE A 152 -26.84 -6.22 11.66
N GLY A 153 -26.34 -7.42 11.37
CA GLY A 153 -25.92 -7.86 10.06
C GLY A 153 -24.71 -7.09 9.51
N TRP A 154 -24.29 -7.44 8.30
CA TRP A 154 -23.20 -6.75 7.60
C TRP A 154 -23.53 -5.27 7.30
N THR A 155 -24.81 -4.97 7.05
CA THR A 155 -25.28 -3.58 6.85
C THR A 155 -25.03 -2.71 8.07
N GLY A 156 -25.25 -3.26 9.28
CA GLY A 156 -24.93 -2.60 10.54
C GLY A 156 -23.45 -2.34 10.72
N GLY A 157 -22.60 -3.31 10.39
CA GLY A 157 -21.14 -3.16 10.41
C GLY A 157 -20.67 -1.98 9.53
N TYR A 158 -21.14 -1.91 8.30
CA TYR A 158 -20.84 -0.78 7.40
C TYR A 158 -21.37 0.55 7.93
N ARG A 159 -22.57 0.60 8.55
CA ARG A 159 -23.14 1.81 9.19
C ARG A 159 -22.29 2.32 10.34
N PHE A 160 -21.82 1.43 11.22
CA PHE A 160 -20.97 1.81 12.35
C PHE A 160 -19.68 2.44 11.86
N ILE A 161 -19.00 1.83 10.89
CA ILE A 161 -17.76 2.40 10.33
C ILE A 161 -18.05 3.70 9.57
N SER A 162 -19.13 3.79 8.80
CA SER A 162 -19.55 5.04 8.14
C SER A 162 -19.77 6.17 9.15
N LEU A 163 -20.39 5.91 10.29
CA LEU A 163 -20.59 6.90 11.35
C LEU A 163 -19.24 7.37 11.94
N ILE A 164 -18.32 6.44 12.20
CA ILE A 164 -16.95 6.80 12.66
C ILE A 164 -16.27 7.70 11.64
N GLN A 165 -16.36 7.37 10.35
CA GLN A 165 -15.81 8.17 9.26
C GLN A 165 -16.46 9.56 9.13
N ALA A 166 -17.78 9.64 9.34
CA ALA A 166 -18.53 10.90 9.33
C ALA A 166 -18.11 11.81 10.48
N VAL A 167 -17.95 11.28 11.70
CA VAL A 167 -17.42 12.02 12.85
C VAL A 167 -16.01 12.51 12.57
N LEU A 168 -15.14 11.66 12.02
CA LEU A 168 -13.80 12.09 11.66
C LEU A 168 -13.81 13.15 10.57
N THR A 169 -14.69 13.06 9.58
CA THR A 169 -14.86 14.10 8.56
C THR A 169 -15.17 15.45 9.21
N ALA A 170 -16.08 15.48 10.19
CA ALA A 170 -16.39 16.71 10.94
C ALA A 170 -15.15 17.23 11.70
N VAL A 171 -14.39 16.37 12.36
CA VAL A 171 -13.12 16.75 13.03
C VAL A 171 -12.12 17.31 12.03
N LEU A 172 -11.97 16.68 10.85
CA LEU A 172 -11.07 17.16 9.80
C LEU A 172 -11.48 18.52 9.26
N LEU A 173 -12.77 18.77 9.03
CA LEU A 173 -13.28 20.06 8.59
C LEU A 173 -13.03 21.15 9.63
N LEU A 174 -13.26 20.87 10.92
CA LEU A 174 -12.99 21.79 12.02
C LEU A 174 -11.48 22.04 12.19
N SER A 175 -10.64 21.07 11.85
CA SER A 175 -9.18 21.17 11.97
C SER A 175 -8.49 21.88 10.79
N LEU A 176 -9.22 22.27 9.73
CA LEU A 176 -8.63 22.90 8.55
C LEU A 176 -7.70 24.10 8.84
N PRO A 177 -7.96 24.96 9.86
CA PRO A 177 -7.02 26.02 10.23
C PRO A 177 -5.66 25.51 10.69
N VAL A 178 -5.61 24.33 11.34
CA VAL A 178 -4.38 23.71 11.86
C VAL A 178 -3.45 23.23 10.73
N TRP A 179 -4.00 22.86 9.58
CA TRP A 179 -3.24 22.40 8.42
C TRP A 179 -2.44 23.52 7.72
N LYS A 180 -2.74 24.78 8.01
CA LYS A 180 -1.94 25.93 7.57
C LYS A 180 -0.60 26.03 8.31
N TYR A 181 -0.51 25.40 9.48
CA TYR A 181 0.70 25.36 10.28
C TYR A 181 1.69 24.37 9.68
N ARG A 182 2.84 24.89 9.24
CA ARG A 182 3.95 24.09 8.73
C ARG A 182 5.02 23.96 9.82
N PRO A 183 5.32 22.77 10.36
CA PRO A 183 6.37 22.61 11.35
C PRO A 183 7.72 23.13 10.82
N GLY A 184 8.47 23.87 11.62
CA GLY A 184 9.66 24.64 11.20
C GLY A 184 10.86 23.81 10.70
N ALA A 185 10.85 22.49 10.88
CA ALA A 185 11.91 21.59 10.38
C ALA A 185 12.09 21.62 8.84
N PHE A 186 11.07 22.07 8.09
CA PHE A 186 11.17 22.22 6.64
C PHE A 186 11.97 23.46 6.22
N SER A 187 11.91 24.54 6.98
CA SER A 187 12.70 25.76 6.71
C SER A 187 14.20 25.51 6.82
N GLU A 188 14.62 24.68 7.79
CA GLU A 188 16.04 24.34 7.98
C GLU A 188 16.52 23.33 6.92
N ARG A 189 15.73 22.27 6.63
CA ARG A 189 16.06 21.32 5.55
C ARG A 189 16.07 21.96 4.17
N ARG A 190 15.17 22.90 3.89
CA ARG A 190 15.18 23.65 2.63
C ARG A 190 16.41 24.55 2.54
N LYS A 191 16.78 25.22 3.62
CA LYS A 191 18.03 26.00 3.69
C LYS A 191 19.27 25.12 3.54
N GLU A 192 19.30 23.91 4.15
CA GLU A 192 20.37 22.96 3.97
C GLU A 192 20.45 22.35 2.55
N MET A 193 19.32 22.12 1.89
CA MET A 193 19.28 21.67 0.50
C MET A 193 19.65 22.80 -0.48
N GLU A 194 19.19 24.03 -0.23
CA GLU A 194 19.59 25.22 -0.99
C GLU A 194 21.08 25.56 -0.78
N ALA A 195 21.59 25.36 0.44
CA ALA A 195 23.03 25.56 0.75
C ALA A 195 23.92 24.44 0.20
N LYS A 196 23.42 23.24 -0.03
CA LYS A 196 24.12 22.12 -0.67
C LYS A 196 23.97 22.07 -2.18
N SER A 197 23.13 22.92 -2.76
CA SER A 197 23.05 23.12 -4.23
C SER A 197 24.20 24.03 -4.65
N PRO A 198 25.16 23.58 -5.48
CA PRO A 198 26.23 24.46 -5.97
C PRO A 198 25.57 25.62 -6.72
N SER A 199 25.89 26.85 -6.32
CA SER A 199 25.44 28.06 -6.98
C SER A 199 25.83 27.98 -8.47
N GLN A 200 24.92 28.38 -9.35
CA GLN A 200 25.17 28.39 -10.81
C GLN A 200 26.41 29.21 -11.18
N ASP A 201 26.84 30.17 -10.36
CA ASP A 201 28.05 30.99 -10.56
C ASP A 201 29.35 30.19 -10.47
N THR A 202 29.45 29.19 -9.59
CA THR A 202 30.66 28.33 -9.50
C THR A 202 30.81 27.37 -10.71
N ARG A 203 29.72 27.12 -11.44
CA ARG A 203 29.77 26.32 -12.68
C ARG A 203 30.20 27.14 -13.89
N ALA A 204 29.91 28.44 -13.91
CA ALA A 204 30.38 29.36 -14.94
C ALA A 204 31.89 29.59 -14.83
N GLU A 205 32.42 29.73 -13.61
CA GLU A 205 33.87 29.89 -13.40
C GLU A 205 34.69 28.62 -13.67
N ALA A 206 34.15 27.43 -13.35
CA ALA A 206 34.81 26.16 -13.67
C ALA A 206 34.80 25.85 -15.17
N SER A 207 33.82 26.33 -15.93
CA SER A 207 33.79 26.19 -17.40
C SER A 207 34.71 27.19 -18.13
N LEU A 208 35.03 28.33 -17.53
CA LEU A 208 35.92 29.33 -18.05
C LEU A 208 37.40 28.98 -17.83
N SER A 209 37.73 28.18 -16.81
CA SER A 209 39.11 27.77 -16.53
C SER A 209 39.59 26.56 -17.34
N GLN A 210 38.71 25.84 -18.04
CA GLN A 210 39.06 24.71 -18.93
C GLN A 210 39.03 25.05 -20.41
N GLY A 211 38.76 26.29 -20.80
CA GLY A 211 38.59 26.72 -22.17
C GLY A 211 39.76 27.49 -22.79
N ALA A 212 40.97 27.48 -22.17
CA ALA A 212 42.17 28.12 -22.75
C ALA A 212 43.07 27.07 -23.40
N GLY A 213 42.75 26.66 -24.60
CA GLY A 213 43.67 25.83 -25.41
C GLY A 213 42.94 24.93 -26.41
N ALA A 214 42.49 25.50 -27.53
CA ALA A 214 42.50 24.94 -28.88
C ALA A 214 41.59 25.75 -29.81
N GLU A 215 42.22 26.49 -30.70
CA GLU A 215 41.60 27.07 -31.92
C GLU A 215 41.28 25.94 -32.91
N ALA A 216 40.12 25.97 -33.56
CA ALA A 216 39.94 25.98 -35.00
C ALA A 216 38.53 25.57 -35.46
N SER A 217 37.97 26.44 -36.30
CA SER A 217 37.03 26.21 -37.43
C SER A 217 35.56 25.89 -37.16
N LEU A 218 34.73 26.89 -37.52
CA LEU A 218 33.29 26.87 -37.91
C LEU A 218 33.08 26.02 -39.19
N PRO A 219 31.86 25.47 -39.41
CA PRO A 219 30.89 26.26 -40.17
C PRO A 219 29.43 26.22 -39.59
N GLN A 220 28.68 27.23 -40.04
CA GLN A 220 27.25 27.49 -39.87
C GLN A 220 26.37 26.40 -40.48
N ASP A 221 25.21 26.14 -39.92
CA ASP A 221 23.92 26.38 -40.60
C ASP A 221 22.69 26.08 -39.75
N THR A 222 21.73 27.02 -39.82
CA THR A 222 20.26 26.98 -39.86
C THR A 222 19.43 26.07 -38.91
N GLY A 223 18.75 26.69 -38.06
CA GLY A 223 17.34 26.88 -37.68
C GLY A 223 16.31 25.79 -37.89
N THR A 224 15.56 25.55 -36.81
CA THR A 224 14.07 25.53 -36.81
C THR A 224 13.52 25.44 -35.38
N HIS A 225 12.50 26.25 -35.12
CA HIS A 225 11.71 26.30 -33.90
C HIS A 225 10.81 25.06 -33.71
N SER A 226 10.72 24.53 -32.51
CA SER A 226 9.46 23.91 -32.04
C SER A 226 9.37 23.95 -30.51
N SER A 227 8.27 24.51 -30.08
CA SER A 227 7.78 24.69 -28.72
C SER A 227 7.67 23.39 -27.96
N GLY A 228 8.32 23.32 -26.79
CA GLY A 228 8.28 22.18 -25.87
C GLY A 228 7.65 22.55 -24.55
N SER A 229 6.74 21.76 -24.13
CA SER A 229 6.06 21.74 -22.84
C SER A 229 7.03 21.50 -21.69
N GLN A 230 7.01 22.40 -20.71
CA GLN A 230 7.73 22.29 -19.45
C GLN A 230 7.09 21.22 -18.57
N SER A 231 7.78 20.12 -18.34
CA SER A 231 7.51 19.16 -17.29
C SER A 231 8.53 19.35 -16.16
N SER A 232 8.00 19.52 -14.95
CA SER A 232 8.66 19.77 -13.68
C SER A 232 9.90 18.90 -13.42
N GLN A 233 11.02 19.54 -13.18
CA GLN A 233 12.30 18.96 -12.79
C GLN A 233 12.26 18.39 -11.38
N SER A 234 12.53 17.10 -11.27
CA SER A 234 13.03 16.44 -10.06
C SER A 234 14.54 16.37 -10.10
N GLN A 235 15.19 16.88 -9.03
CA GLN A 235 16.62 17.07 -8.90
C GLN A 235 17.40 15.74 -8.85
N GLY A 236 18.16 15.51 -9.89
CA GLY A 236 19.19 14.49 -10.06
C GLY A 236 19.60 14.54 -11.51
N GLY A 237 20.77 15.14 -11.83
CA GLY A 237 21.21 15.51 -13.19
C GLY A 237 21.45 14.33 -14.14
N GLY A 238 20.40 13.59 -14.48
CA GLY A 238 20.38 12.57 -15.52
C GLY A 238 19.05 12.63 -16.26
N VAL A 239 19.05 12.38 -17.56
CA VAL A 239 17.87 12.22 -18.40
C VAL A 239 16.94 11.20 -17.74
N PRO A 240 15.61 11.49 -17.57
CA PRO A 240 14.67 10.53 -17.00
C PRO A 240 14.74 9.22 -17.79
N LEU A 241 15.01 8.11 -17.10
CA LEU A 241 15.04 6.80 -17.71
C LEU A 241 13.66 6.47 -18.31
N SER A 242 13.63 6.06 -19.56
CA SER A 242 12.44 5.51 -20.18
C SER A 242 12.03 4.22 -19.46
N PHE A 243 10.73 3.93 -19.42
CA PHE A 243 10.19 2.70 -18.85
C PHE A 243 10.91 1.43 -19.37
N SER A 244 11.17 1.37 -20.67
CA SER A 244 11.91 0.27 -21.29
C SER A 244 13.35 0.16 -20.77
N GLN A 245 14.03 1.28 -20.53
CA GLN A 245 15.39 1.30 -19.98
C GLN A 245 15.42 0.82 -18.53
N VAL A 246 14.45 1.24 -17.71
CA VAL A 246 14.30 0.77 -16.32
C VAL A 246 14.08 -0.74 -16.29
N PHE A 247 13.20 -1.25 -17.15
CA PHE A 247 12.85 -2.68 -17.21
C PHE A 247 14.00 -3.56 -17.75
N SER A 248 14.95 -2.97 -18.48
CA SER A 248 16.14 -3.66 -18.98
C SER A 248 17.30 -3.73 -17.98
N LEU A 249 17.22 -2.97 -16.86
CA LEU A 249 18.24 -3.03 -15.82
C LEU A 249 18.33 -4.42 -15.19
N PRO A 250 19.54 -4.91 -14.87
CA PRO A 250 19.70 -6.19 -14.21
C PRO A 250 18.97 -6.18 -12.86
N LYS A 251 18.34 -7.31 -12.52
CA LYS A 251 17.58 -7.56 -11.28
C LYS A 251 16.24 -6.85 -11.15
N VAL A 252 15.94 -5.81 -11.92
CA VAL A 252 14.68 -5.07 -11.84
C VAL A 252 13.49 -6.01 -12.08
N LYS A 253 13.54 -6.84 -13.12
CA LYS A 253 12.46 -7.82 -13.39
C LYS A 253 12.18 -8.75 -12.20
N THR A 254 13.24 -9.20 -11.55
CA THR A 254 13.13 -10.09 -10.39
C THR A 254 12.63 -9.36 -9.15
N ALA A 255 13.07 -8.12 -8.91
CA ALA A 255 12.60 -7.29 -7.81
C ALA A 255 11.10 -6.98 -7.94
N VAL A 256 10.69 -6.56 -9.14
CA VAL A 256 9.29 -6.31 -9.49
C VAL A 256 8.43 -7.57 -9.33
N ALA A 257 8.90 -8.73 -9.82
CA ALA A 257 8.19 -9.99 -9.65
C ALA A 257 8.07 -10.41 -8.17
N CYS A 258 9.13 -10.21 -7.38
CA CYS A 258 9.13 -10.47 -5.93
C CYS A 258 8.07 -9.63 -5.23
N PHE A 259 8.00 -8.34 -5.55
CA PHE A 259 7.05 -7.41 -4.93
C PHE A 259 5.61 -7.66 -5.38
N PHE A 260 5.40 -8.00 -6.65
CA PHE A 260 4.11 -8.47 -7.17
C PHE A 260 3.62 -9.69 -6.39
N CYS A 261 4.46 -10.72 -6.21
CA CYS A 261 4.08 -11.93 -5.49
C CYS A 261 3.73 -11.65 -4.02
N TYR A 262 4.47 -10.73 -3.38
CA TYR A 262 4.18 -10.29 -2.02
C TYR A 262 2.79 -9.66 -1.93
N CYS A 263 2.50 -8.67 -2.77
CA CYS A 263 1.21 -7.97 -2.74
C CYS A 263 0.05 -8.89 -3.13
N ALA A 264 0.26 -9.81 -4.08
CA ALA A 264 -0.71 -10.83 -4.43
C ALA A 264 -1.07 -11.72 -3.23
N LEU A 265 -0.06 -12.16 -2.46
CA LEU A 265 -0.25 -12.98 -1.27
C LEU A 265 -0.96 -12.21 -0.16
N GLU A 266 -0.47 -11.02 0.20
CA GLU A 266 -1.01 -10.20 1.30
C GLU A 266 -2.47 -9.84 1.06
N GLN A 267 -2.79 -9.33 -0.13
CA GLN A 267 -4.15 -8.88 -0.45
C GLN A 267 -5.13 -10.06 -0.59
N THR A 268 -4.68 -11.17 -1.14
CA THR A 268 -5.53 -12.38 -1.21
C THR A 268 -5.78 -12.92 0.20
N ALA A 269 -4.78 -12.94 1.07
CA ALA A 269 -4.95 -13.36 2.46
C ALA A 269 -5.96 -12.46 3.18
N GLY A 270 -5.85 -11.14 3.06
CA GLY A 270 -6.76 -10.19 3.70
C GLY A 270 -8.21 -10.31 3.21
N LEU A 271 -8.41 -10.46 1.90
CA LEU A 271 -9.76 -10.52 1.33
C LEU A 271 -10.46 -11.86 1.60
N TRP A 272 -9.75 -12.98 1.51
CA TRP A 272 -10.37 -14.31 1.49
C TRP A 272 -10.27 -15.08 2.80
N ALA A 273 -9.58 -14.55 3.84
CA ALA A 273 -9.44 -15.21 5.14
C ALA A 273 -10.79 -15.56 5.78
N GLY A 274 -11.72 -14.61 5.84
CA GLY A 274 -13.04 -14.81 6.41
C GLY A 274 -13.84 -15.88 5.67
N THR A 275 -13.87 -15.82 4.34
CA THR A 275 -14.56 -16.79 3.47
C THR A 275 -13.96 -18.20 3.61
N TYR A 276 -12.63 -18.31 3.65
CA TYR A 276 -11.96 -19.60 3.89
C TYR A 276 -12.30 -20.20 5.25
N LEU A 277 -12.27 -19.39 6.31
CA LEU A 277 -12.64 -19.85 7.66
C LEU A 277 -14.09 -20.34 7.73
N THR A 278 -15.01 -19.62 7.09
CA THR A 278 -16.43 -19.98 7.09
C THR A 278 -16.71 -21.21 6.23
N LEU A 279 -16.36 -21.17 4.95
CA LEU A 279 -16.76 -22.18 3.98
C LEU A 279 -15.92 -23.45 4.04
N THR A 280 -14.64 -23.36 4.46
CA THR A 280 -13.73 -24.54 4.48
C THR A 280 -13.52 -25.07 5.89
N ARG A 281 -13.48 -24.20 6.91
CA ARG A 281 -13.18 -24.59 8.29
C ARG A 281 -14.42 -24.67 9.17
N GLY A 282 -15.61 -24.32 8.67
CA GLY A 282 -16.87 -24.41 9.39
C GLY A 282 -16.98 -23.45 10.58
N VAL A 283 -16.21 -22.35 10.55
CA VAL A 283 -16.28 -21.29 11.56
C VAL A 283 -17.50 -20.43 11.28
N SER A 284 -18.25 -20.05 12.32
CA SER A 284 -19.39 -19.14 12.11
C SER A 284 -18.92 -17.80 11.51
N PRO A 285 -19.73 -17.17 10.65
CA PRO A 285 -19.35 -15.93 9.97
C PRO A 285 -18.93 -14.81 10.92
N GLU A 286 -19.56 -14.69 12.08
CA GLU A 286 -19.26 -13.68 13.11
C GLU A 286 -17.85 -13.90 13.69
N THR A 287 -17.55 -15.18 13.99
CA THR A 287 -16.24 -15.57 14.52
C THR A 287 -15.17 -15.44 13.44
N ALA A 288 -15.48 -15.85 12.20
CA ALA A 288 -14.56 -15.74 11.07
C ALA A 288 -14.21 -14.27 10.76
N ALA A 289 -15.19 -13.35 10.81
CA ALA A 289 -14.97 -11.93 10.67
C ALA A 289 -14.03 -11.39 11.77
N SER A 290 -14.29 -11.75 13.02
CA SER A 290 -13.45 -11.36 14.16
C SER A 290 -12.04 -11.95 14.04
N TRP A 291 -11.89 -13.20 13.59
CA TRP A 291 -10.58 -13.85 13.42
C TRP A 291 -9.82 -13.31 12.22
N ALA A 292 -10.49 -12.84 11.18
CA ALA A 292 -9.82 -12.16 10.06
C ALA A 292 -9.08 -10.88 10.51
N SER A 293 -9.53 -10.24 11.61
CA SER A 293 -8.82 -9.10 12.19
C SER A 293 -7.42 -9.47 12.68
N LEU A 294 -7.20 -10.72 13.09
CA LEU A 294 -5.94 -11.19 13.65
C LEU A 294 -4.82 -11.23 12.61
N PHE A 295 -5.15 -11.42 11.33
CA PHE A 295 -4.19 -11.26 10.23
C PHE A 295 -3.60 -9.83 10.23
N TYR A 296 -4.45 -8.82 10.35
CA TYR A 296 -4.02 -7.42 10.39
C TYR A 296 -3.33 -7.04 11.71
N ILE A 297 -3.73 -7.65 12.83
CA ILE A 297 -2.99 -7.55 14.10
C ILE A 297 -1.58 -8.12 13.94
N GLY A 298 -1.44 -9.25 13.24
CA GLY A 298 -0.13 -9.82 12.88
C GLY A 298 0.72 -8.83 12.08
N ILE A 299 0.16 -8.20 11.04
CA ILE A 299 0.87 -7.17 10.25
C ILE A 299 1.28 -5.99 11.14
N THR A 300 0.37 -5.49 11.98
CA THR A 300 0.63 -4.32 12.85
C THR A 300 1.72 -4.61 13.86
N ALA A 301 1.63 -5.74 14.57
CA ALA A 301 2.62 -6.18 15.54
C ALA A 301 3.98 -6.44 14.86
N GLY A 302 3.95 -7.08 13.69
CA GLY A 302 5.15 -7.33 12.89
C GLY A 302 5.82 -6.05 12.42
N ARG A 303 5.07 -5.03 11.98
CA ARG A 303 5.63 -3.71 11.62
C ARG A 303 6.26 -3.01 12.81
N GLY A 304 5.63 -3.07 13.98
CA GLY A 304 6.20 -2.57 15.23
C GLY A 304 7.51 -3.28 15.58
N ALA A 305 7.53 -4.62 15.55
CA ALA A 305 8.71 -5.43 15.85
C ALA A 305 9.82 -5.24 14.80
N SER A 306 9.49 -5.10 13.53
CA SER A 306 10.45 -4.90 12.44
C SER A 306 11.31 -3.66 12.65
N GLY A 307 10.74 -2.57 13.19
CA GLY A 307 11.48 -1.35 13.51
C GLY A 307 12.67 -1.57 14.46
N PHE A 308 12.56 -2.56 15.36
CA PHE A 308 13.66 -2.94 16.26
C PHE A 308 14.57 -4.00 15.62
N LEU A 309 14.01 -4.97 14.93
CA LEU A 309 14.77 -6.06 14.31
C LEU A 309 15.69 -5.58 13.19
N THR A 310 15.32 -4.53 12.44
CA THR A 310 16.17 -3.92 11.41
C THR A 310 17.45 -3.28 11.95
N MET A 311 17.55 -3.05 13.27
CA MET A 311 18.81 -2.62 13.91
C MET A 311 19.84 -3.75 14.02
N ALA A 312 19.40 -5.02 13.99
CA ALA A 312 20.25 -6.20 14.14
C ALA A 312 20.32 -7.08 12.88
N LEU A 313 19.29 -7.03 12.04
CA LEU A 313 19.15 -7.88 10.87
C LEU A 313 19.18 -7.05 9.59
N SER A 314 19.85 -7.58 8.55
CA SER A 314 19.85 -6.98 7.22
C SER A 314 18.50 -7.20 6.50
N ASP A 315 18.18 -6.37 5.47
CA ASP A 315 16.95 -6.50 4.68
C ASP A 315 16.75 -7.92 4.14
N ARG A 316 17.82 -8.56 3.66
CA ARG A 316 17.78 -9.96 3.20
C ARG A 316 17.35 -10.93 4.30
N GLN A 317 17.89 -10.77 5.51
CA GLN A 317 17.55 -11.63 6.65
C GLN A 317 16.10 -11.38 7.09
N MET A 318 15.67 -10.12 7.09
CA MET A 318 14.29 -9.75 7.40
C MET A 318 13.28 -10.33 6.42
N ILE A 319 13.56 -10.26 5.11
CA ILE A 319 12.72 -10.87 4.06
C ILE A 319 12.63 -12.39 4.26
N ARG A 320 13.75 -13.07 4.49
CA ARG A 320 13.77 -14.52 4.75
C ARG A 320 13.03 -14.91 6.02
N LEU A 321 13.20 -14.13 7.09
CA LEU A 321 12.45 -14.33 8.33
C LEU A 321 10.96 -14.21 8.10
N GLY A 322 10.52 -13.15 7.41
CA GLY A 322 9.12 -12.94 7.05
C GLY A 322 8.57 -14.12 6.21
N GLN A 323 9.30 -14.55 5.19
CA GLN A 323 8.91 -15.70 4.36
C GLN A 323 8.82 -17.01 5.17
N ALA A 324 9.74 -17.25 6.10
CA ALA A 324 9.71 -18.43 6.97
C ALA A 324 8.48 -18.39 7.91
N VAL A 325 8.16 -17.23 8.47
CA VAL A 325 6.97 -17.06 9.34
C VAL A 325 5.68 -17.26 8.52
N ILE A 326 5.61 -16.73 7.28
CA ILE A 326 4.48 -16.98 6.37
C ILE A 326 4.36 -18.49 6.07
N ALA A 327 5.48 -19.17 5.80
CA ALA A 327 5.47 -20.62 5.55
C ALA A 327 4.89 -21.40 6.74
N CYS A 328 5.29 -21.07 7.96
CA CYS A 328 4.71 -21.66 9.18
C CYS A 328 3.19 -21.39 9.28
N GLY A 329 2.76 -20.17 8.95
CA GLY A 329 1.34 -19.83 8.92
C GLY A 329 0.55 -20.61 7.88
N ILE A 330 1.07 -20.74 6.65
CA ILE A 330 0.44 -21.54 5.58
C ILE A 330 0.40 -23.00 5.99
N LEU A 331 1.46 -23.54 6.61
CA LEU A 331 1.49 -24.90 7.10
C LEU A 331 0.39 -25.13 8.15
N ALA A 332 0.18 -24.19 9.07
CA ALA A 332 -0.91 -24.26 10.04
C ALA A 332 -2.30 -24.24 9.37
N LEU A 333 -2.45 -23.56 8.23
CA LEU A 333 -3.68 -23.61 7.43
C LEU A 333 -3.86 -24.96 6.72
N LEU A 334 -2.79 -25.64 6.30
CA LEU A 334 -2.86 -26.90 5.59
C LEU A 334 -3.12 -28.09 6.51
N LEU A 335 -2.60 -28.03 7.73
CA LEU A 335 -2.72 -29.13 8.67
C LEU A 335 -4.16 -29.27 9.22
N PRO A 336 -4.67 -30.47 9.42
CA PRO A 336 -6.02 -30.73 9.96
C PRO A 336 -6.05 -30.57 11.49
N LEU A 337 -5.51 -29.45 12.01
CA LEU A 337 -5.38 -29.19 13.45
C LEU A 337 -6.56 -28.41 14.03
N GLY A 338 -7.66 -28.30 13.27
CA GLY A 338 -8.87 -27.58 13.67
C GLY A 338 -8.85 -26.07 13.39
N PRO A 339 -9.97 -25.37 13.67
CA PRO A 339 -10.12 -23.96 13.32
C PRO A 339 -9.14 -23.04 14.03
N THR A 340 -8.76 -23.33 15.28
CA THR A 340 -7.81 -22.54 16.08
C THR A 340 -6.43 -22.48 15.43
N ALA A 341 -5.97 -23.60 14.83
CA ALA A 341 -4.71 -23.63 14.11
C ALA A 341 -4.77 -22.74 12.85
N ALA A 342 -5.91 -22.72 12.16
CA ALA A 342 -6.12 -21.83 11.02
C ALA A 342 -6.09 -20.35 11.45
N MET A 343 -6.71 -20.01 12.58
CA MET A 343 -6.65 -18.68 13.18
C MET A 343 -5.19 -18.26 13.47
N LEU A 344 -4.42 -19.10 14.16
CA LEU A 344 -3.00 -18.84 14.44
C LEU A 344 -2.17 -18.73 13.15
N GLY A 345 -2.51 -19.54 12.14
CA GLY A 345 -1.91 -19.47 10.82
C GLY A 345 -2.07 -18.09 10.16
N LEU A 346 -3.25 -17.49 10.26
CA LEU A 346 -3.50 -16.13 9.74
C LEU A 346 -2.69 -15.07 10.49
N VAL A 347 -2.57 -15.16 11.82
CA VAL A 347 -1.69 -14.27 12.60
C VAL A 347 -0.25 -14.35 12.12
N LEU A 348 0.26 -15.59 11.94
CA LEU A 348 1.63 -15.81 11.46
C LEU A 348 1.84 -15.27 10.06
N ILE A 349 0.88 -15.47 9.13
CA ILE A 349 0.97 -14.93 7.77
C ILE A 349 1.07 -13.40 7.84
N GLY A 350 0.20 -12.74 8.63
CA GLY A 350 0.24 -11.29 8.82
C GLY A 350 1.56 -10.81 9.42
N LEU A 351 2.05 -11.48 10.47
CA LEU A 351 3.33 -11.17 11.11
C LEU A 351 4.50 -11.29 10.14
N GLY A 352 4.50 -12.32 9.30
CA GLY A 352 5.55 -12.56 8.31
C GLY A 352 5.49 -11.58 7.11
N CYS A 353 4.30 -11.10 6.73
CA CYS A 353 4.14 -10.09 5.69
C CYS A 353 4.76 -8.74 6.09
N ALA A 354 4.73 -8.40 7.37
CA ALA A 354 5.05 -7.08 7.88
C ALA A 354 6.44 -6.52 7.48
N PRO A 355 7.56 -7.27 7.57
CA PRO A 355 8.88 -6.77 7.24
C PRO A 355 9.17 -6.76 5.73
N ILE A 356 8.45 -7.53 4.91
CA ILE A 356 8.85 -7.81 3.53
C ILE A 356 8.73 -6.56 2.66
N TYR A 357 7.59 -5.87 2.70
CA TYR A 357 7.35 -4.65 1.93
C TYR A 357 8.42 -3.57 2.15
N PRO A 358 8.66 -3.12 3.39
CA PRO A 358 9.63 -2.05 3.62
C PRO A 358 11.06 -2.49 3.29
N CYS A 359 11.42 -3.76 3.50
CA CYS A 359 12.76 -4.26 3.21
C CYS A 359 13.03 -4.41 1.70
N ILE A 360 12.02 -4.73 0.87
CA ILE A 360 12.17 -4.73 -0.59
C ILE A 360 12.48 -3.31 -1.06
N ILE A 361 11.65 -2.33 -0.69
CA ILE A 361 11.84 -0.92 -1.08
C ILE A 361 13.18 -0.37 -0.59
N HIS A 362 13.54 -0.65 0.68
CA HIS A 362 14.81 -0.19 1.25
C HIS A 362 16.04 -0.80 0.57
N SER A 363 15.93 -2.04 0.08
CA SER A 363 17.03 -2.72 -0.62
C SER A 363 17.22 -2.26 -2.07
N THR A 364 16.23 -1.63 -2.70
CA THR A 364 16.26 -1.26 -4.12
C THR A 364 17.44 -0.35 -4.48
N PRO A 365 17.80 0.71 -3.74
CA PRO A 365 19.00 1.52 -4.05
C PRO A 365 20.30 0.73 -4.01
N VAL A 366 20.37 -0.29 -3.16
CA VAL A 366 21.55 -1.16 -3.02
C VAL A 366 21.64 -2.15 -4.19
N LEU A 367 20.50 -2.54 -4.77
CA LEU A 367 20.44 -3.52 -5.88
C LEU A 367 20.71 -2.89 -7.23
N VAL A 368 20.18 -1.69 -7.51
CA VAL A 368 20.21 -1.05 -8.82
C VAL A 368 21.03 0.25 -8.87
N GLY A 369 21.52 0.73 -7.71
CA GLY A 369 22.20 2.02 -7.58
C GLY A 369 21.24 3.18 -7.29
N ALA A 370 21.74 4.19 -6.56
CA ALA A 370 20.94 5.34 -6.14
C ALA A 370 20.35 6.14 -7.33
N TRP A 371 21.05 6.17 -8.46
CA TRP A 371 20.68 6.92 -9.67
C TRP A 371 19.39 6.38 -10.34
N ALA A 372 19.14 5.07 -10.27
CA ALA A 372 17.96 4.42 -10.86
C ALA A 372 16.87 4.09 -9.84
N SER A 373 17.17 4.17 -8.54
CA SER A 373 16.30 3.65 -7.48
C SER A 373 14.89 4.23 -7.48
N GLN A 374 14.75 5.54 -7.72
CA GLN A 374 13.44 6.18 -7.74
C GLN A 374 12.54 5.66 -8.88
N ALA A 375 13.11 5.47 -10.07
CA ALA A 375 12.38 4.94 -11.22
C ALA A 375 12.01 3.46 -11.02
N VAL A 376 12.91 2.69 -10.41
CA VAL A 376 12.68 1.26 -10.11
C VAL A 376 11.63 1.10 -9.01
N ILE A 377 11.67 1.88 -7.93
CA ILE A 377 10.64 1.89 -6.87
C ILE A 377 9.26 2.24 -7.46
N GLY A 378 9.21 3.22 -8.38
CA GLY A 378 7.96 3.54 -9.08
C GLY A 378 7.40 2.35 -9.87
N LEU A 379 8.27 1.60 -10.54
CA LEU A 379 7.88 0.39 -11.28
C LEU A 379 7.46 -0.75 -10.33
N GLU A 380 8.18 -0.95 -9.23
CA GLU A 380 7.82 -1.92 -8.18
C GLU A 380 6.43 -1.64 -7.63
N MET A 381 6.14 -0.37 -7.31
CA MET A 381 4.82 0.06 -6.84
C MET A 381 3.72 -0.17 -7.87
N ALA A 382 3.96 0.17 -9.14
CA ALA A 382 2.97 -0.06 -10.19
C ALA A 382 2.63 -1.55 -10.34
N CYS A 383 3.64 -2.43 -10.30
CA CYS A 383 3.43 -3.88 -10.37
C CYS A 383 2.79 -4.46 -9.09
N ALA A 384 3.11 -3.89 -7.93
CA ALA A 384 2.44 -4.21 -6.68
C ALA A 384 0.93 -3.95 -6.78
N TYR A 385 0.53 -2.80 -7.30
CA TYR A 385 -0.88 -2.47 -7.53
C TYR A 385 -1.55 -3.43 -8.53
N VAL A 386 -0.84 -3.90 -9.55
CA VAL A 386 -1.36 -4.95 -10.46
C VAL A 386 -1.60 -6.25 -9.69
N GLY A 387 -0.68 -6.66 -8.81
CA GLY A 387 -0.85 -7.83 -7.95
C GLY A 387 -2.05 -7.70 -7.01
N THR A 388 -2.17 -6.55 -6.35
CA THR A 388 -3.29 -6.21 -5.45
C THR A 388 -4.64 -6.21 -6.18
N CYS A 389 -4.68 -5.68 -7.40
CA CYS A 389 -5.92 -5.50 -8.16
C CYS A 389 -6.40 -6.81 -8.80
N LEU A 390 -5.48 -7.65 -9.32
CA LEU A 390 -5.85 -8.80 -10.16
C LEU A 390 -5.84 -10.13 -9.42
N MET A 391 -4.95 -10.34 -8.43
CA MET A 391 -4.74 -11.67 -7.85
C MET A 391 -5.84 -12.10 -6.87
N PRO A 392 -6.42 -11.24 -6.01
CA PRO A 392 -7.57 -11.63 -5.21
C PRO A 392 -8.82 -11.99 -6.03
N PRO A 393 -9.20 -11.23 -7.10
CA PRO A 393 -10.26 -11.63 -8.01
C PRO A 393 -9.98 -12.95 -8.74
N PHE A 394 -8.74 -13.16 -9.17
CA PHE A 394 -8.34 -14.39 -9.84
C PHE A 394 -8.48 -15.61 -8.92
N PHE A 395 -8.11 -15.48 -7.63
CA PHE A 395 -8.38 -16.51 -6.66
C PHE A 395 -9.89 -16.81 -6.52
N GLY A 396 -10.72 -15.76 -6.45
CA GLY A 396 -12.18 -15.93 -6.40
C GLY A 396 -12.74 -16.70 -7.58
N TRP A 397 -12.31 -16.34 -8.78
CA TRP A 397 -12.66 -17.05 -10.01
C TRP A 397 -12.20 -18.52 -9.95
N LEU A 398 -10.98 -18.77 -9.50
CA LEU A 398 -10.43 -20.12 -9.37
C LEU A 398 -11.22 -20.96 -8.36
N ALA A 399 -11.53 -20.40 -7.20
CA ALA A 399 -12.27 -21.05 -6.12
C ALA A 399 -13.69 -21.43 -6.57
N GLU A 400 -14.34 -20.59 -7.36
CA GLU A 400 -15.67 -20.85 -7.90
C GLU A 400 -15.65 -21.96 -8.96
N HIS A 401 -14.72 -21.92 -9.91
CA HIS A 401 -14.66 -22.91 -11.01
C HIS A 401 -14.19 -24.28 -10.53
N LEU A 402 -13.36 -24.35 -9.51
CA LEU A 402 -12.93 -25.59 -8.88
C LEU A 402 -13.79 -25.98 -7.67
N PHE A 403 -14.86 -25.23 -7.41
CA PHE A 403 -15.82 -25.43 -6.33
C PHE A 403 -15.17 -25.61 -4.95
N SER A 404 -14.06 -24.92 -4.68
CA SER A 404 -13.35 -25.08 -3.42
C SER A 404 -12.56 -23.86 -2.97
N THR A 405 -13.03 -23.24 -1.89
CA THR A 405 -12.24 -22.27 -1.12
C THR A 405 -11.07 -22.92 -0.38
N GLY A 406 -11.04 -24.25 -0.29
CA GLY A 406 -9.92 -25.02 0.25
C GLY A 406 -8.60 -24.87 -0.53
N LEU A 407 -8.64 -24.30 -1.74
CA LEU A 407 -7.45 -23.95 -2.51
C LEU A 407 -6.67 -22.76 -1.90
N PHE A 408 -7.25 -22.00 -0.96
CA PHE A 408 -6.68 -20.80 -0.39
C PHE A 408 -5.24 -20.99 0.14
N PRO A 409 -4.91 -21.98 1.00
CA PRO A 409 -3.53 -22.17 1.47
C PRO A 409 -2.54 -22.52 0.34
N TYR A 410 -2.98 -23.28 -0.66
CA TYR A 410 -2.14 -23.69 -1.81
C TYR A 410 -1.85 -22.48 -2.71
N TYR A 411 -2.82 -21.59 -2.90
CA TYR A 411 -2.65 -20.36 -3.65
C TYR A 411 -1.63 -19.43 -2.95
N LEU A 412 -1.74 -19.26 -1.64
CA LEU A 412 -0.77 -18.50 -0.86
C LEU A 412 0.62 -19.15 -0.91
N ALA A 413 0.71 -20.49 -0.83
CA ALA A 413 1.96 -21.24 -0.93
C ALA A 413 2.64 -21.03 -2.30
N LEU A 414 1.88 -20.97 -3.39
CA LEU A 414 2.39 -20.68 -4.73
C LEU A 414 3.09 -19.32 -4.77
N PHE A 415 2.43 -18.26 -4.29
CA PHE A 415 3.02 -16.92 -4.28
C PHE A 415 4.20 -16.82 -3.31
N LEU A 416 4.14 -17.50 -2.16
CA LEU A 416 5.28 -17.57 -1.26
C LEU A 416 6.49 -18.25 -1.94
N LEU A 417 6.29 -19.36 -2.64
CA LEU A 417 7.35 -20.06 -3.37
C LEU A 417 7.95 -19.18 -4.47
N LEU A 418 7.11 -18.53 -5.29
CA LEU A 418 7.57 -17.61 -6.33
C LEU A 418 8.36 -16.43 -5.73
N MET A 419 7.86 -15.84 -4.65
CA MET A 419 8.52 -14.75 -3.92
C MET A 419 9.87 -15.21 -3.36
N LEU A 420 9.96 -16.43 -2.81
CA LEU A 420 11.19 -17.00 -2.28
C LEU A 420 12.22 -17.22 -3.41
N LEU A 421 11.81 -17.79 -4.54
CA LEU A 421 12.68 -17.97 -5.70
C LEU A 421 13.20 -16.61 -6.22
N CYS A 422 12.34 -15.62 -6.35
CA CYS A 422 12.71 -14.28 -6.76
C CYS A 422 13.68 -13.63 -5.77
N SER A 423 13.38 -13.67 -4.48
CA SER A 423 14.23 -13.04 -3.46
C SER A 423 15.61 -13.71 -3.39
N GLU A 424 15.71 -15.03 -3.47
CA GLU A 424 17.00 -15.73 -3.48
C GLU A 424 17.80 -15.43 -4.76
N HIS A 425 17.15 -15.32 -5.91
CA HIS A 425 17.83 -14.93 -7.16
C HIS A 425 18.40 -13.53 -7.08
N LEU A 426 17.68 -12.58 -6.48
CA LEU A 426 18.14 -11.19 -6.28
C LEU A 426 19.48 -11.11 -5.54
N TRP A 427 19.72 -12.01 -4.58
CA TRP A 427 20.89 -11.95 -3.70
C TRP A 427 22.02 -12.91 -4.08
N ARG A 428 21.81 -13.91 -4.97
CA ARG A 428 22.85 -14.88 -5.39
C ARG A 428 23.99 -14.24 -6.16
N GLU A 429 23.73 -13.28 -7.03
CA GLU A 429 24.75 -12.69 -7.89
C GLU A 429 25.77 -11.78 -7.15
N LYS A 430 25.49 -11.34 -5.90
CA LYS A 430 26.49 -10.60 -5.11
C LYS A 430 27.61 -11.49 -4.56
N ALA A 431 27.34 -12.76 -4.32
CA ALA A 431 28.34 -13.68 -3.78
C ALA A 431 29.43 -14.09 -4.80
N GLY A 432 29.14 -13.98 -6.11
CA GLY A 432 30.07 -14.35 -7.19
C GLY A 432 31.08 -13.27 -7.59
N LYS A 433 30.87 -11.99 -7.18
CA LYS A 433 31.77 -10.86 -7.53
C LYS A 433 32.77 -10.47 -6.43
N GLN A 434 32.76 -11.17 -5.30
CA GLN A 434 33.71 -10.98 -4.19
C GLN A 434 34.71 -12.16 -4.03
N ARG A 435 34.83 -13.03 -5.05
CA ARG A 435 35.90 -14.02 -5.14
C ARG A 435 36.86 -13.72 -6.28
#